data_6e0de76edf8395c7a8196184fb98e39f
#
_entry.id   6e0de76edf8395c7a8196184fb98e39f
#
_cell.length_a   1.000
_cell.length_b   1.000
_cell.length_c   1.000
_cell.angle_alpha   90.00
_cell.angle_beta   90.00
_cell.angle_gamma   90.00
#
_symmetry.space_group_name_H-M   'P 1'
#
loop_
_entity.id
_entity.type
_entity.pdbx_description
1 polymer ?
#
loop_
_entity_poly.entity_id
_entity_poly.type
_entity_poly.pdbx_seq_one_letter_code
_entity_poly.pdbx_strand_id
1 'polypeptide(L)'
;MRIVVQKYGGVLLATPAGRLQVAEQIAATRKEGAAVVAVASAIGREGDPYATDTLVTLVRDVGEEIDPRTLDLLLSTGETISTALLAHTLSRSGCPAVALTGGQAGILTTDEFNDARILSIDPVAVRRHLERDLVVVVAGF
;
A
#
# COMPACT_ATOMS: atom_id res chain seq x y z
N MET A 1 19.91 -0.09 -12.72
CA MET A 1 19.21 -0.68 -11.55
C MET A 1 18.01 -1.44 -12.07
N ARG A 2 17.94 -2.74 -11.81
CA ARG A 2 16.73 -3.57 -12.09
C ARG A 2 15.69 -3.28 -11.00
N ILE A 3 14.48 -2.93 -11.39
CA ILE A 3 13.38 -2.67 -10.47
C ILE A 3 12.32 -3.75 -10.65
N VAL A 4 11.84 -4.32 -9.54
CA VAL A 4 10.74 -5.28 -9.51
C VAL A 4 9.60 -4.68 -8.71
N VAL A 5 8.40 -4.69 -9.29
CA VAL A 5 7.16 -4.28 -8.61
C VAL A 5 6.40 -5.53 -8.18
N GLN A 6 6.08 -5.63 -6.91
CA GLN A 6 5.37 -6.77 -6.31
C GLN A 6 4.09 -6.29 -5.63
N LYS A 7 2.94 -6.86 -6.01
CA LYS A 7 1.64 -6.52 -5.40
C LYS A 7 1.23 -7.60 -4.40
N TYR A 8 0.81 -7.16 -3.20
CA TYR A 8 0.38 -8.02 -2.12
C TYR A 8 -1.06 -7.74 -1.70
N GLY A 9 -1.87 -8.80 -1.66
CA GLY A 9 -3.28 -8.73 -1.28
C GLY A 9 -3.49 -8.62 0.23
N GLY A 10 -4.62 -8.04 0.63
CA GLY A 10 -4.94 -7.75 2.02
C GLY A 10 -5.00 -8.97 2.94
N VAL A 11 -5.45 -10.11 2.42
CA VAL A 11 -5.52 -11.37 3.19
C VAL A 11 -4.15 -11.83 3.68
N LEU A 12 -3.14 -11.74 2.80
CA LEU A 12 -1.77 -12.12 3.17
C LEU A 12 -1.18 -11.13 4.18
N LEU A 13 -1.52 -9.85 4.03
CA LEU A 13 -1.03 -8.78 4.91
C LEU A 13 -1.76 -8.69 6.26
N ALA A 14 -2.89 -9.39 6.42
CA ALA A 14 -3.73 -9.33 7.62
C ALA A 14 -3.01 -9.80 8.89
N THR A 15 -2.17 -10.82 8.78
CA THR A 15 -1.51 -11.43 9.94
C THR A 15 -0.03 -11.05 10.04
N PRO A 16 0.54 -11.03 11.27
CA PRO A 16 1.99 -10.87 11.44
C PRO A 16 2.81 -11.91 10.66
N ALA A 17 2.38 -13.16 10.65
CA ALA A 17 3.04 -14.24 9.91
C ALA A 17 3.03 -14.00 8.40
N GLY A 18 1.91 -13.57 7.85
CA GLY A 18 1.80 -13.23 6.42
C GLY A 18 2.70 -12.05 6.03
N ARG A 19 2.77 -11.01 6.87
CA ARG A 19 3.70 -9.89 6.63
C ARG A 19 5.17 -10.30 6.70
N LEU A 20 5.54 -11.23 7.59
CA LEU A 20 6.89 -11.80 7.63
C LEU A 20 7.20 -12.61 6.37
N GLN A 21 6.26 -13.42 5.89
CA GLN A 21 6.39 -14.16 4.63
C GLN A 21 6.62 -13.21 3.44
N VAL A 22 5.89 -12.09 3.39
CA VAL A 22 6.10 -11.04 2.38
C VAL A 22 7.50 -10.42 2.51
N ALA A 23 7.96 -10.15 3.73
CA ALA A 23 9.28 -9.61 3.97
C ALA A 23 10.39 -10.57 3.50
N GLU A 24 10.24 -11.87 3.70
CA GLU A 24 11.16 -12.91 3.21
C GLU A 24 11.20 -12.95 1.67
N GLN A 25 10.04 -12.87 0.99
CA GLN A 25 9.97 -12.84 -0.46
C GLN A 25 10.66 -11.59 -1.04
N ILE A 26 10.45 -10.42 -0.43
CA ILE A 26 11.10 -9.18 -0.83
C ILE A 26 12.61 -9.27 -0.61
N ALA A 27 13.05 -9.80 0.53
CA ALA A 27 14.46 -10.00 0.83
C ALA A 27 15.14 -10.93 -0.18
N ALA A 28 14.46 -12.01 -0.62
CA ALA A 28 14.95 -12.91 -1.64
C ALA A 28 15.13 -12.18 -2.99
N THR A 29 14.14 -11.40 -3.43
CA THR A 29 14.21 -10.60 -4.65
C THR A 29 15.35 -9.57 -4.61
N ARG A 30 15.58 -8.94 -3.45
CA ARG A 30 16.72 -8.01 -3.26
C ARG A 30 18.07 -8.72 -3.33
N LYS A 31 18.20 -9.92 -2.78
CA LYS A 31 19.42 -10.74 -2.88
C LYS A 31 19.80 -11.09 -4.33
N GLU A 32 18.82 -11.12 -5.24
CA GLU A 32 19.04 -11.27 -6.67
C GLU A 32 19.48 -9.96 -7.37
N GLY A 33 19.74 -8.90 -6.61
CA GLY A 33 20.21 -7.61 -7.12
C GLY A 33 19.11 -6.70 -7.67
N ALA A 34 17.85 -6.93 -7.32
CA ALA A 34 16.75 -6.05 -7.71
C ALA A 34 16.39 -5.05 -6.59
N ALA A 35 16.09 -3.82 -6.98
CA ALA A 35 15.38 -2.87 -6.13
C ALA A 35 13.86 -3.20 -6.15
N VAL A 36 13.19 -3.12 -5.01
CA VAL A 36 11.80 -3.58 -4.89
C VAL A 36 10.86 -2.43 -4.55
N VAL A 37 9.77 -2.35 -5.31
CA VAL A 37 8.58 -1.57 -4.99
C VAL A 37 7.47 -2.56 -4.62
N ALA A 38 6.97 -2.51 -3.39
CA ALA A 38 5.85 -3.31 -2.93
C ALA A 38 4.57 -2.48 -2.97
N VAL A 39 3.51 -3.00 -3.58
CA VAL A 39 2.18 -2.37 -3.61
C VAL A 39 1.28 -3.13 -2.66
N ALA A 40 0.80 -2.47 -1.60
CA ALA A 40 0.01 -3.08 -0.54
C ALA A 40 -1.47 -2.70 -0.63
N SER A 41 -2.36 -3.71 -0.67
CA SER A 41 -3.80 -3.51 -0.51
C SER A 41 -4.16 -3.34 0.97
N ALA A 42 -5.36 -2.82 1.27
CA ALA A 42 -5.91 -2.79 2.63
C ALA A 42 -5.86 -4.19 3.25
N ILE A 43 -5.51 -4.28 4.53
CA ILE A 43 -5.37 -5.55 5.23
C ILE A 43 -6.73 -6.15 5.57
N GLY A 44 -6.83 -7.48 5.47
CA GLY A 44 -7.96 -8.23 5.98
C GLY A 44 -9.02 -8.58 4.95
N ARG A 45 -10.12 -9.08 5.48
CA ARG A 45 -11.36 -9.44 4.81
C ARG A 45 -12.51 -8.74 5.52
N GLU A 46 -13.72 -8.87 4.98
CA GLU A 46 -14.93 -8.43 5.67
C GLU A 46 -14.92 -8.87 7.14
N GLY A 47 -15.16 -7.92 8.04
CA GLY A 47 -15.12 -8.11 9.49
C GLY A 47 -13.78 -7.81 10.16
N ASP A 48 -12.68 -7.75 9.42
CA ASP A 48 -11.40 -7.30 9.98
C ASP A 48 -11.39 -5.75 10.15
N PRO A 49 -10.75 -5.20 11.19
CA PRO A 49 -10.91 -3.78 11.58
C PRO A 49 -10.62 -2.75 10.49
N TYR A 50 -9.73 -3.04 9.56
CA TYR A 50 -9.24 -2.08 8.56
C TYR A 50 -9.48 -2.54 7.12
N ALA A 51 -10.31 -3.57 6.95
CA ALA A 51 -10.71 -4.05 5.63
C ALA A 51 -11.64 -3.04 4.96
N THR A 52 -11.57 -2.94 3.65
CA THR A 52 -12.38 -2.02 2.83
C THR A 52 -13.87 -2.14 3.16
N ASP A 53 -14.40 -3.37 3.21
CA ASP A 53 -15.83 -3.62 3.52
C ASP A 53 -16.21 -3.15 4.93
N THR A 54 -15.30 -3.30 5.90
CA THR A 54 -15.52 -2.83 7.28
C THR A 54 -15.55 -1.30 7.32
N LEU A 55 -14.68 -0.62 6.59
CA LEU A 55 -14.68 0.84 6.49
C LEU A 55 -15.93 1.36 5.79
N VAL A 56 -16.42 0.68 4.75
CA VAL A 56 -17.69 1.00 4.09
C VAL A 56 -18.86 0.86 5.07
N THR A 57 -18.90 -0.20 5.86
CA THR A 57 -19.93 -0.41 6.87
C THR A 57 -19.89 0.71 7.92
N LEU A 58 -18.71 1.07 8.39
CA LEU A 58 -18.53 2.12 9.39
C LEU A 58 -19.11 3.47 8.95
N VAL A 59 -18.93 3.86 7.70
CA VAL A 59 -19.48 5.14 7.21
C VAL A 59 -20.98 5.04 6.94
N ARG A 60 -21.49 3.88 6.53
CA ARG A 60 -22.93 3.64 6.33
C ARG A 60 -23.73 3.71 7.64
N ASP A 61 -23.13 3.35 8.76
CA ASP A 61 -23.74 3.49 10.08
C ASP A 61 -24.03 4.97 10.44
N VAL A 62 -23.34 5.93 9.81
CA VAL A 62 -23.59 7.36 9.96
C VAL A 62 -24.73 7.83 9.05
N GLY A 63 -24.86 7.23 7.84
CA GLY A 63 -25.90 7.53 6.87
C GLY A 63 -25.65 6.82 5.54
N GLU A 64 -26.73 6.52 4.82
CA GLU A 64 -26.65 5.76 3.56
C GLU A 64 -26.11 6.60 2.39
N GLU A 65 -26.39 7.91 2.39
CA GLU A 65 -25.90 8.84 1.36
C GLU A 65 -24.48 9.31 1.71
N ILE A 66 -23.50 8.75 1.03
CA ILE A 66 -22.08 9.03 1.28
C ILE A 66 -21.52 9.85 0.10
N ASP A 67 -20.97 11.01 0.42
CA ASP A 67 -20.20 11.78 -0.56
C ASP A 67 -19.00 10.94 -1.07
N PRO A 68 -18.86 10.76 -2.40
CA PRO A 68 -17.81 9.90 -2.98
C PRO A 68 -16.40 10.30 -2.57
N ARG A 69 -16.10 11.59 -2.45
CA ARG A 69 -14.80 12.08 -2.01
C ARG A 69 -14.49 11.70 -0.56
N THR A 70 -15.50 11.79 0.30
CA THR A 70 -15.39 11.40 1.71
C THR A 70 -15.17 9.90 1.83
N LEU A 71 -15.86 9.09 1.01
CA LEU A 71 -15.68 7.65 0.96
C LEU A 71 -14.27 7.27 0.52
N ASP A 72 -13.76 7.83 -0.57
CA ASP A 72 -12.40 7.57 -1.07
C ASP A 72 -11.35 7.93 -0.02
N LEU A 73 -11.52 9.05 0.68
CA LEU A 73 -10.62 9.44 1.76
C LEU A 73 -10.60 8.38 2.88
N LEU A 74 -11.78 7.91 3.31
CA LEU A 74 -11.88 6.87 4.33
C LEU A 74 -11.24 5.56 3.86
N LEU A 75 -11.57 5.09 2.67
CA LEU A 75 -11.04 3.84 2.13
C LEU A 75 -9.51 3.86 2.00
N SER A 76 -8.94 4.98 1.57
CA SER A 76 -7.47 5.15 1.45
C SER A 76 -6.72 4.94 2.77
N THR A 77 -7.38 5.06 3.91
CA THR A 77 -6.77 4.80 5.22
C THR A 77 -6.43 3.32 5.41
N GLY A 78 -7.21 2.41 4.84
CA GLY A 78 -6.95 0.96 4.89
C GLY A 78 -5.60 0.60 4.26
N GLU A 79 -5.35 1.10 3.06
CA GLU A 79 -4.08 0.92 2.36
C GLU A 79 -2.92 1.64 3.06
N THR A 80 -3.18 2.80 3.63
CA THR A 80 -2.17 3.57 4.39
C THR A 80 -1.71 2.80 5.62
N ILE A 81 -2.64 2.20 6.37
CA ILE A 81 -2.32 1.35 7.53
C ILE A 81 -1.51 0.13 7.08
N SER A 82 -1.96 -0.56 6.05
CA SER A 82 -1.29 -1.74 5.49
C SER A 82 0.15 -1.44 5.07
N THR A 83 0.33 -0.34 4.35
CA THR A 83 1.61 0.14 3.84
C THR A 83 2.58 0.44 4.99
N ALA A 84 2.12 1.13 6.03
CA ALA A 84 2.93 1.45 7.20
C ALA A 84 3.34 0.19 7.98
N LEU A 85 2.41 -0.75 8.19
CA LEU A 85 2.69 -2.01 8.88
C LEU A 85 3.68 -2.89 8.10
N LEU A 86 3.54 -2.98 6.77
CA LEU A 86 4.48 -3.74 5.95
C LEU A 86 5.87 -3.10 5.94
N ALA A 87 5.97 -1.79 5.77
CA ALA A 87 7.26 -1.08 5.80
C ALA A 87 7.96 -1.25 7.16
N HIS A 88 7.22 -1.19 8.28
CA HIS A 88 7.78 -1.46 9.60
C HIS A 88 8.25 -2.91 9.75
N THR A 89 7.45 -3.88 9.28
CA THR A 89 7.82 -5.31 9.30
C THR A 89 9.10 -5.55 8.50
N LEU A 90 9.21 -5.00 7.30
CA LEU A 90 10.43 -5.08 6.47
C LEU A 90 11.64 -4.53 7.21
N SER A 91 11.54 -3.33 7.77
CA SER A 91 12.64 -2.69 8.48
C SER A 91 13.08 -3.52 9.70
N ARG A 92 12.14 -4.11 10.44
CA ARG A 92 12.44 -5.02 11.56
C ARG A 92 13.08 -6.33 11.11
N SER A 93 12.83 -6.75 9.86
CA SER A 93 13.40 -7.97 9.25
C SER A 93 14.73 -7.72 8.53
N GLY A 94 15.36 -6.57 8.73
CA GLY A 94 16.64 -6.23 8.10
C GLY A 94 16.54 -5.72 6.66
N CYS A 95 15.35 -5.40 6.18
CA CYS A 95 15.11 -4.75 4.89
C CYS A 95 14.62 -3.33 5.12
N PRO A 96 15.50 -2.30 5.19
CA PRO A 96 15.07 -0.92 5.36
C PRO A 96 14.04 -0.52 4.31
N ALA A 97 12.93 0.09 4.76
CA ALA A 97 11.80 0.37 3.91
C ALA A 97 11.18 1.74 4.23
N VAL A 98 10.48 2.31 3.25
CA VAL A 98 9.69 3.54 3.39
C VAL A 98 8.27 3.28 2.90
N ALA A 99 7.30 3.81 3.63
CA ALA A 99 5.88 3.79 3.28
C ALA A 99 5.50 5.08 2.55
N LEU A 100 4.79 4.97 1.44
CA LEU A 100 4.30 6.10 0.65
C LEU A 100 2.81 5.92 0.33
N THR A 101 2.04 6.99 0.41
CA THR A 101 0.72 7.05 -0.24
C THR A 101 0.89 7.12 -1.75
N GLY A 102 -0.19 6.91 -2.52
CA GLY A 102 -0.16 7.05 -3.98
C GLY A 102 0.34 8.43 -4.42
N GLY A 103 -0.16 9.51 -3.81
CA GLY A 103 0.30 10.88 -4.10
C GLY A 103 1.78 11.10 -3.77
N GLN A 104 2.27 10.57 -2.64
CA GLN A 104 3.69 10.64 -2.29
C GLN A 104 4.59 9.81 -3.23
N ALA A 105 4.03 8.75 -3.82
CA ALA A 105 4.70 7.95 -4.85
C ALA A 105 4.66 8.61 -6.25
N GLY A 106 4.01 9.78 -6.37
CA GLY A 106 3.91 10.53 -7.62
C GLY A 106 2.78 10.08 -8.54
N ILE A 107 1.79 9.35 -8.04
CA ILE A 107 0.61 8.95 -8.80
C ILE A 107 -0.39 10.10 -8.81
N LEU A 108 -0.70 10.58 -10.01
CA LEU A 108 -1.74 11.58 -10.28
C LEU A 108 -2.93 10.91 -10.96
N THR A 109 -4.13 11.17 -10.45
CA THR A 109 -5.39 10.65 -10.98
C THR A 109 -6.30 11.77 -11.46
N THR A 110 -7.39 11.39 -12.16
CA THR A 110 -8.55 12.27 -12.32
C THR A 110 -9.20 12.52 -10.96
N ASP A 111 -10.09 13.50 -10.90
CA ASP A 111 -10.90 13.84 -9.72
C ASP A 111 -12.31 13.20 -9.72
N GLU A 112 -12.47 12.16 -10.52
CA GLU A 112 -13.68 11.32 -10.55
C GLU A 112 -13.64 10.33 -9.38
N PHE A 113 -14.11 10.76 -8.20
CA PHE A 113 -14.13 9.92 -7.00
C PHE A 113 -14.88 8.61 -7.23
N ASN A 114 -14.42 7.52 -6.65
CA ASN A 114 -14.84 6.12 -6.83
C ASN A 114 -14.55 5.53 -8.23
N ASP A 115 -14.20 6.32 -9.24
CA ASP A 115 -13.88 5.86 -10.61
C ASP A 115 -12.68 6.62 -11.19
N ALA A 116 -11.74 7.00 -10.33
CA ALA A 116 -10.56 7.75 -10.74
C ALA A 116 -9.65 6.92 -11.65
N ARG A 117 -9.06 7.60 -12.63
CA ARG A 117 -8.10 7.00 -13.58
C ARG A 117 -6.72 7.60 -13.39
N ILE A 118 -5.70 6.79 -13.47
CA ILE A 118 -4.32 7.27 -13.41
C ILE A 118 -4.03 8.10 -14.67
N LEU A 119 -3.70 9.37 -14.47
CA LEU A 119 -3.29 10.30 -15.53
C LEU A 119 -1.78 10.21 -15.79
N SER A 120 -0.99 10.14 -14.73
CA SER A 120 0.47 10.05 -14.83
C SER A 120 1.07 9.47 -13.56
N ILE A 121 2.31 8.97 -13.68
CA ILE A 121 3.13 8.55 -12.55
C ILE A 121 4.48 9.24 -12.69
N ASP A 122 4.83 10.12 -11.74
CA ASP A 122 6.17 10.67 -11.62
C ASP A 122 7.01 9.79 -10.68
N PRO A 123 7.94 9.00 -11.20
CA PRO A 123 8.70 8.05 -10.39
C PRO A 123 9.85 8.69 -9.59
N VAL A 124 10.03 10.00 -9.63
CA VAL A 124 11.20 10.67 -9.01
C VAL A 124 11.30 10.38 -7.51
N ALA A 125 10.19 10.48 -6.76
CA ALA A 125 10.18 10.19 -5.33
C ALA A 125 10.52 8.72 -5.05
N VAL A 126 9.91 7.80 -5.78
CA VAL A 126 10.17 6.35 -5.65
C VAL A 126 11.63 6.04 -5.97
N ARG A 127 12.16 6.53 -7.09
CA ARG A 127 13.56 6.30 -7.50
C ARG A 127 14.55 6.81 -6.46
N ARG A 128 14.34 7.98 -5.90
CA ARG A 128 15.19 8.55 -4.84
C ARG A 128 15.31 7.64 -3.62
N HIS A 129 14.24 6.98 -3.23
CA HIS A 129 14.26 6.02 -2.13
C HIS A 129 14.96 4.71 -2.51
N LEU A 130 14.71 4.18 -3.72
CA LEU A 130 15.39 2.99 -4.22
C LEU A 130 16.90 3.18 -4.35
N GLU A 131 17.37 4.36 -4.77
CA GLU A 131 18.79 4.74 -4.86
C GLU A 131 19.47 4.80 -3.49
N ARG A 132 18.70 4.97 -2.41
CA ARG A 132 19.17 4.88 -1.02
C ARG A 132 19.04 3.47 -0.43
N ASP A 133 18.87 2.47 -1.29
CA ASP A 133 18.72 1.06 -0.95
C ASP A 133 17.50 0.75 -0.04
N LEU A 134 16.45 1.57 -0.11
CA LEU A 134 15.19 1.33 0.61
C LEU A 134 14.22 0.53 -0.25
N VAL A 135 13.49 -0.39 0.36
CA VAL A 135 12.26 -0.94 -0.22
C VAL A 135 11.19 0.14 -0.16
N VAL A 136 10.53 0.40 -1.28
CA VAL A 136 9.42 1.36 -1.31
C VAL A 136 8.11 0.61 -1.22
N VAL A 137 7.31 0.89 -0.18
CA VAL A 137 5.97 0.31 -0.02
C VAL A 137 4.95 1.38 -0.36
N VAL A 138 4.10 1.13 -1.35
CA VAL A 138 3.11 2.08 -1.87
C VAL A 138 1.71 1.59 -1.57
N ALA A 139 0.84 2.49 -1.14
CA ALA A 139 -0.59 2.23 -1.00
C ALA A 139 -1.21 1.95 -2.38
N GLY A 140 -1.84 0.78 -2.51
CA GLY A 140 -2.30 0.24 -3.79
C GLY A 140 -3.81 0.06 -3.86
N PHE A 141 -4.49 1.19 -3.81
CA PHE A 141 -5.94 1.19 -3.99
C PHE A 141 -6.31 1.38 -5.45
#